data_71a12fec09cb841f390f92ee7abd621f
#
_entry.id   71a12fec09cb841f390f92ee7abd621f
#
_cell.length_a   1.000
_cell.length_b   1.000
_cell.length_c   1.000
_cell.angle_alpha   90.00
_cell.angle_beta   90.00
_cell.angle_gamma   90.00
#
_symmetry.space_group_name_H-M   'P 1'
#
loop_
_entity.id
_entity.type
_entity.pdbx_description
1 polymer ?
#
loop_
_entity_poly.entity_id
_entity_poly.type
_entity_poly.pdbx_seq_one_letter_code
_entity_poly.pdbx_strand_id
1 'polypeptide(L)'
;HYYRYGRDGETEDEFSTRMAVELEIFILKEGPETVAAFIAEPVMGAGGVIIPPKGYFQKIQEVLKKHDILMVADEVICGFGRTGNMWGSETYGIQPDILSCAKALSSAYLPIAAVMVSEEIFRGMVKQSEKHGSFAHGYTYSGHPVPAAVALRTMELMEERNILEHVQSIAPTFKARFEQLADHPLVGEVRVVGLVGAVEFVADKETRLSFAASLGLGAKAVGFMQEAGLIARAVAGDNVALCPPLIITEDEINTMFDRFTQGLDQVEALVQENNWREA
;
A
#
# COMPACT_ATOMS: atom_id res chain seq x y z
N HIS A 1 -9.90 7.19 0.40
CA HIS A 1 -10.43 6.09 -0.42
C HIS A 1 -11.60 6.59 -1.28
N TYR A 2 -11.34 6.81 -2.58
CA TYR A 2 -12.32 7.45 -3.48
C TYR A 2 -13.60 6.61 -3.63
N TYR A 3 -13.49 5.30 -3.81
CA TYR A 3 -14.64 4.39 -3.93
C TYR A 3 -15.65 4.55 -2.77
N ARG A 4 -15.16 4.74 -1.54
CA ARG A 4 -16.01 4.83 -0.33
C ARG A 4 -16.44 6.25 0.01
N TYR A 5 -15.62 7.26 -0.29
CA TYR A 5 -15.81 8.64 0.19
C TYR A 5 -16.00 9.66 -0.92
N GLY A 6 -15.97 9.23 -2.20
CA GLY A 6 -16.38 10.07 -3.32
C GLY A 6 -17.85 10.41 -3.23
N ARG A 7 -18.22 11.64 -3.54
CA ARG A 7 -19.60 12.12 -3.61
C ARG A 7 -20.22 11.80 -4.96
N ASP A 8 -21.54 11.76 -5.03
CA ASP A 8 -22.24 11.51 -6.30
C ASP A 8 -21.82 12.54 -7.36
N GLY A 9 -21.33 12.03 -8.49
CA GLY A 9 -20.83 12.84 -9.60
C GLY A 9 -19.45 13.48 -9.41
N GLU A 10 -18.82 13.31 -8.25
CA GLU A 10 -17.46 13.82 -7.98
C GLU A 10 -16.43 12.97 -8.73
N THR A 11 -15.58 13.60 -9.53
CA THR A 11 -14.44 12.94 -10.19
C THR A 11 -13.29 12.68 -9.19
N GLU A 12 -12.36 11.78 -9.54
CA GLU A 12 -11.16 11.56 -8.72
C GLU A 12 -10.34 12.83 -8.51
N ASP A 13 -10.25 13.70 -9.51
CA ASP A 13 -9.51 14.95 -9.41
C ASP A 13 -10.19 15.96 -8.48
N GLU A 14 -11.51 16.07 -8.52
CA GLU A 14 -12.29 16.88 -7.58
C GLU A 14 -12.19 16.33 -6.16
N PHE A 15 -12.28 15.02 -5.99
CA PHE A 15 -12.06 14.37 -4.71
C PHE A 15 -10.66 14.67 -4.16
N SER A 16 -9.62 14.55 -4.98
CA SER A 16 -8.23 14.86 -4.59
C SER A 16 -8.08 16.34 -4.21
N THR A 17 -8.77 17.24 -4.92
CA THR A 17 -8.82 18.67 -4.58
C THR A 17 -9.47 18.88 -3.23
N ARG A 18 -10.60 18.23 -2.98
CA ARG A 18 -11.31 18.31 -1.69
C ARG A 18 -10.45 17.81 -0.54
N MET A 19 -9.74 16.69 -0.71
CA MET A 19 -8.84 16.16 0.31
C MET A 19 -7.69 17.12 0.63
N ALA A 20 -7.12 17.78 -0.38
CA ALA A 20 -6.07 18.77 -0.18
C ALA A 20 -6.60 20.01 0.55
N VAL A 21 -7.80 20.49 0.22
CA VAL A 21 -8.46 21.58 0.94
C VAL A 21 -8.76 21.21 2.39
N GLU A 22 -9.27 20.00 2.64
CA GLU A 22 -9.53 19.50 4.00
C GLU A 22 -8.24 19.41 4.82
N LEU A 23 -7.13 18.95 4.21
CA LEU A 23 -5.82 18.96 4.85
C LEU A 23 -5.38 20.38 5.20
N GLU A 24 -5.52 21.32 4.28
CA GLU A 24 -5.13 22.71 4.54
C GLU A 24 -5.95 23.34 5.66
N ILE A 25 -7.26 23.12 5.68
CA ILE A 25 -8.15 23.58 6.78
C ILE A 25 -7.70 22.98 8.11
N PHE A 26 -7.34 21.70 8.13
CA PHE A 26 -6.83 21.04 9.33
C PHE A 26 -5.51 21.66 9.80
N ILE A 27 -4.55 21.86 8.91
CA ILE A 27 -3.26 22.52 9.22
C ILE A 27 -3.48 23.91 9.80
N LEU A 28 -4.33 24.73 9.16
CA LEU A 28 -4.63 26.08 9.62
C LEU A 28 -5.31 26.10 11.00
N LYS A 29 -6.15 25.12 11.28
CA LYS A 29 -6.83 24.97 12.57
C LYS A 29 -5.86 24.58 13.70
N GLU A 30 -4.91 23.69 13.42
CA GLU A 30 -3.91 23.25 14.41
C GLU A 30 -2.80 24.31 14.63
N GLY A 31 -2.61 25.22 13.68
CA GLY A 31 -1.51 26.17 13.59
C GLY A 31 -0.35 25.58 12.76
N PRO A 32 -0.07 26.12 11.58
CA PRO A 32 0.95 25.56 10.66
C PRO A 32 2.32 25.36 11.32
N GLU A 33 2.69 26.25 12.23
CA GLU A 33 3.94 26.22 12.98
C GLU A 33 4.03 25.03 13.98
N THR A 34 2.92 24.34 14.24
CA THR A 34 2.88 23.18 15.13
C THR A 34 2.91 21.85 14.37
N VAL A 35 2.78 21.87 13.04
CA VAL A 35 2.76 20.69 12.18
C VAL A 35 4.12 20.50 11.52
N ALA A 36 4.89 19.52 11.96
CA ALA A 36 6.24 19.29 11.46
C ALA A 36 6.27 18.53 10.11
N ALA A 37 5.41 17.54 9.95
CA ALA A 37 5.43 16.66 8.80
C ALA A 37 4.08 16.00 8.53
N PHE A 38 3.87 15.61 7.27
CA PHE A 38 2.81 14.73 6.82
C PHE A 38 3.43 13.39 6.41
N ILE A 39 2.93 12.28 6.97
CA ILE A 39 3.39 10.93 6.61
C ILE A 39 2.29 10.16 5.89
N ALA A 40 2.65 9.52 4.79
CA ALA A 40 1.74 8.67 4.04
C ALA A 40 2.46 7.50 3.34
N GLU A 41 1.76 6.38 3.22
CA GLU A 41 2.13 5.31 2.30
C GLU A 41 1.76 5.73 0.86
N PRO A 42 2.61 5.51 -0.16
CA PRO A 42 2.22 5.72 -1.56
C PRO A 42 0.98 4.92 -1.98
N VAL A 43 0.85 3.69 -1.48
CA VAL A 43 -0.36 2.87 -1.47
C VAL A 43 -0.57 2.39 -0.04
N MET A 44 -1.71 2.64 0.51
CA MET A 44 -2.03 2.23 1.88
C MET A 44 -2.27 0.72 1.92
N GLY A 45 -1.22 -0.06 2.27
CA GLY A 45 -1.22 -1.51 2.13
C GLY A 45 -2.14 -2.21 3.12
N ALA A 46 -1.84 -2.13 4.41
CA ALA A 46 -2.61 -2.80 5.47
C ALA A 46 -4.03 -2.24 5.63
N GLY A 47 -4.27 -1.01 5.19
CA GLY A 47 -5.58 -0.37 5.18
C GLY A 47 -6.55 -0.90 4.10
N GLY A 48 -6.10 -1.81 3.22
CA GLY A 48 -6.95 -2.40 2.17
C GLY A 48 -6.39 -2.24 0.76
N VAL A 49 -5.10 -2.03 0.60
CA VAL A 49 -4.45 -1.70 -0.69
C VAL A 49 -5.15 -0.50 -1.33
N ILE A 50 -5.32 0.57 -0.56
CA ILE A 50 -5.99 1.77 -1.04
C ILE A 50 -5.03 2.55 -1.92
N ILE A 51 -5.36 2.62 -3.21
CA ILE A 51 -4.62 3.35 -4.22
C ILE A 51 -5.01 4.82 -4.15
N PRO A 52 -4.05 5.77 -4.16
CA PRO A 52 -4.38 7.18 -4.16
C PRO A 52 -5.12 7.56 -5.45
N PRO A 53 -6.18 8.38 -5.36
CA PRO A 53 -6.88 8.86 -6.55
C PRO A 53 -5.99 9.79 -7.36
N LYS A 54 -6.35 9.97 -8.63
CA LYS A 54 -5.57 10.79 -9.58
C LYS A 54 -5.30 12.19 -9.01
N GLY A 55 -4.04 12.60 -9.05
CA GLY A 55 -3.60 13.94 -8.63
C GLY A 55 -3.51 14.16 -7.12
N TYR A 56 -3.82 13.15 -6.30
CA TYR A 56 -3.84 13.28 -4.84
C TYR A 56 -2.51 13.80 -4.28
N PHE A 57 -1.41 13.10 -4.50
CA PHE A 57 -0.12 13.48 -3.91
C PHE A 57 0.44 14.79 -4.47
N GLN A 58 0.15 15.13 -5.73
CA GLN A 58 0.54 16.41 -6.30
C GLN A 58 -0.10 17.57 -5.52
N LYS A 59 -1.42 17.49 -5.29
CA LYS A 59 -2.18 18.53 -4.56
C LYS A 59 -1.83 18.57 -3.07
N ILE A 60 -1.60 17.42 -2.45
CA ILE A 60 -1.12 17.35 -1.05
C ILE A 60 0.24 18.03 -0.92
N GLN A 61 1.19 17.73 -1.78
CA GLN A 61 2.53 18.33 -1.74
C GLN A 61 2.51 19.85 -1.96
N GLU A 62 1.58 20.38 -2.77
CA GLU A 62 1.38 21.83 -2.91
C GLU A 62 0.98 22.48 -1.58
N VAL A 63 0.06 21.85 -0.84
CA VAL A 63 -0.34 22.32 0.50
C VAL A 63 0.83 22.24 1.48
N LEU A 64 1.55 21.13 1.52
CA LEU A 64 2.68 20.95 2.43
C LEU A 64 3.76 22.00 2.17
N LYS A 65 4.12 22.22 0.90
CA LYS A 65 5.10 23.23 0.50
C LYS A 65 4.67 24.65 0.88
N LYS A 66 3.39 24.97 0.75
CA LYS A 66 2.84 26.28 1.12
C LYS A 66 3.02 26.58 2.61
N HIS A 67 3.00 25.57 3.46
CA HIS A 67 3.07 25.72 4.92
C HIS A 67 4.40 25.24 5.52
N ASP A 68 5.42 24.98 4.69
CA ASP A 68 6.75 24.52 5.12
C ASP A 68 6.69 23.22 5.97
N ILE A 69 5.85 22.29 5.55
CA ILE A 69 5.63 21.00 6.21
C ILE A 69 6.34 19.90 5.42
N LEU A 70 7.12 19.06 6.11
CA LEU A 70 7.89 17.99 5.49
C LEU A 70 6.98 16.86 4.98
N MET A 71 7.35 16.28 3.83
CA MET A 71 6.73 15.07 3.29
C MET A 71 7.51 13.83 3.69
N VAL A 72 6.86 12.90 4.41
CA VAL A 72 7.42 11.60 4.78
C VAL A 72 6.73 10.51 3.97
N ALA A 73 7.47 9.79 3.13
CA ALA A 73 6.95 8.63 2.42
C ALA A 73 7.23 7.34 3.21
N ASP A 74 6.17 6.62 3.56
CA ASP A 74 6.29 5.27 4.12
C ASP A 74 6.32 4.24 2.98
N GLU A 75 7.54 3.87 2.60
CA GLU A 75 7.82 2.89 1.53
C GLU A 75 7.99 1.46 2.05
N VAL A 76 7.60 1.21 3.29
CA VAL A 76 7.76 -0.12 3.93
C VAL A 76 7.09 -1.25 3.14
N ILE A 77 5.97 -0.97 2.45
CA ILE A 77 5.30 -1.93 1.56
C ILE A 77 5.63 -1.66 0.10
N CYS A 78 5.61 -0.39 -0.32
CA CYS A 78 5.67 -0.01 -1.73
C CYS A 78 7.08 -0.07 -2.33
N GLY A 79 8.12 0.08 -1.51
CA GLY A 79 9.50 0.10 -1.96
C GLY A 79 10.00 -1.23 -2.54
N PHE A 80 11.13 -1.14 -3.22
CA PHE A 80 11.86 -2.26 -3.82
C PHE A 80 11.08 -3.02 -4.90
N GLY A 81 10.38 -2.28 -5.78
CA GLY A 81 9.77 -2.86 -6.97
C GLY A 81 8.29 -3.24 -6.85
N ARG A 82 7.68 -3.14 -5.67
CA ARG A 82 6.30 -3.60 -5.43
C ARG A 82 5.27 -2.97 -6.36
N THR A 83 5.40 -1.67 -6.68
CA THR A 83 4.48 -0.92 -7.55
C THR A 83 4.91 -0.92 -9.03
N GLY A 84 6.00 -1.62 -9.38
CA GLY A 84 6.59 -1.60 -10.72
C GLY A 84 7.72 -0.59 -10.91
N ASN A 85 7.95 0.30 -9.94
CA ASN A 85 9.11 1.18 -9.84
C ASN A 85 9.90 0.84 -8.57
N MET A 86 11.15 1.29 -8.44
CA MET A 86 11.94 1.03 -7.23
C MET A 86 11.21 1.53 -5.99
N TRP A 87 10.59 2.70 -6.07
CA TRP A 87 9.81 3.30 -5.00
C TRP A 87 8.37 3.60 -5.44
N GLY A 88 7.41 3.43 -4.54
CA GLY A 88 6.04 3.88 -4.75
C GLY A 88 5.94 5.40 -4.94
N SER A 89 6.87 6.14 -4.36
CA SER A 89 7.03 7.58 -4.58
C SER A 89 7.24 7.92 -6.05
N GLU A 90 8.04 7.13 -6.79
CA GLU A 90 8.22 7.31 -8.24
C GLU A 90 6.92 7.06 -9.00
N THR A 91 6.15 6.04 -8.58
CA THR A 91 4.87 5.70 -9.22
C THR A 91 3.86 6.84 -9.11
N TYR A 92 3.84 7.57 -8.01
CA TYR A 92 2.84 8.61 -7.73
C TYR A 92 3.39 10.04 -7.75
N GLY A 93 4.65 10.24 -8.13
CA GLY A 93 5.28 11.56 -8.22
C GLY A 93 5.42 12.23 -6.86
N ILE A 94 5.69 11.45 -5.82
CA ILE A 94 5.99 11.94 -4.48
C ILE A 94 7.47 12.33 -4.43
N GLN A 95 7.77 13.50 -3.88
CA GLN A 95 9.11 13.99 -3.60
C GLN A 95 9.29 14.07 -2.09
N PRO A 96 9.67 12.99 -1.42
CA PRO A 96 9.74 12.97 0.03
C PRO A 96 11.01 13.67 0.54
N ASP A 97 10.87 14.37 1.67
CA ASP A 97 12.01 14.86 2.46
C ASP A 97 12.60 13.75 3.31
N ILE A 98 11.74 12.82 3.74
CA ILE A 98 12.10 11.63 4.52
C ILE A 98 11.39 10.41 3.91
N LEU A 99 12.11 9.30 3.85
CA LEU A 99 11.58 8.03 3.35
C LEU A 99 11.91 6.92 4.35
N SER A 100 10.92 6.14 4.76
CA SER A 100 11.12 4.94 5.57
C SER A 100 10.98 3.68 4.72
N CYS A 101 11.87 2.71 4.88
CA CYS A 101 11.79 1.43 4.19
C CYS A 101 12.18 0.24 5.09
N ALA A 102 11.63 -0.93 4.77
CA ALA A 102 11.88 -2.18 5.48
C ALA A 102 11.50 -3.38 4.58
N LYS A 103 11.03 -4.46 5.15
CA LYS A 103 10.47 -5.67 4.47
C LYS A 103 11.32 -6.16 3.29
N ALA A 104 11.02 -5.72 2.06
CA ALA A 104 11.75 -6.12 0.86
C ALA A 104 13.21 -5.70 0.87
N LEU A 105 13.61 -4.72 1.69
CA LEU A 105 15.02 -4.34 1.91
C LEU A 105 15.93 -5.54 2.21
N SER A 106 15.42 -6.54 2.94
CA SER A 106 16.14 -7.80 3.21
C SER A 106 15.38 -9.04 2.73
N SER A 107 14.30 -8.87 1.96
CA SER A 107 13.38 -9.96 1.58
C SER A 107 12.92 -10.79 2.78
N ALA A 108 12.78 -10.17 3.95
CA ALA A 108 12.39 -10.77 5.23
C ALA A 108 13.37 -11.84 5.79
N TYR A 109 14.58 -11.95 5.24
CA TYR A 109 15.57 -12.88 5.77
C TYR A 109 16.08 -12.47 7.15
N LEU A 110 16.30 -11.17 7.38
CA LEU A 110 16.66 -10.63 8.69
C LEU A 110 15.94 -9.29 8.93
N PRO A 111 15.63 -8.98 10.21
CA PRO A 111 14.97 -7.73 10.54
C PRO A 111 15.92 -6.54 10.32
N ILE A 112 15.54 -5.65 9.43
CA ILE A 112 16.21 -4.39 9.16
C ILE A 112 15.19 -3.39 8.62
N ALA A 113 15.40 -2.13 8.97
CA ALA A 113 14.70 -0.98 8.41
C ALA A 113 15.70 0.16 8.22
N ALA A 114 15.37 1.09 7.37
CA ALA A 114 16.16 2.29 7.15
C ALA A 114 15.24 3.52 7.02
N VAL A 115 15.80 4.66 7.42
CA VAL A 115 15.20 5.97 7.19
C VAL A 115 16.21 6.77 6.37
N MET A 116 15.79 7.21 5.21
CA MET A 116 16.57 8.13 4.36
C MET A 116 16.06 9.54 4.56
N VAL A 117 16.95 10.50 4.59
CA VAL A 117 16.62 11.91 4.77
C VAL A 117 17.23 12.75 3.66
N SER A 118 16.61 13.89 3.32
CA SER A 118 17.15 14.83 2.37
C SER A 118 18.47 15.45 2.90
N GLU A 119 19.28 15.96 1.97
CA GLU A 119 20.54 16.66 2.31
C GLU A 119 20.30 17.85 3.26
N GLU A 120 19.19 18.54 3.12
CA GLU A 120 18.83 19.66 3.99
C GLU A 120 18.62 19.23 5.43
N ILE A 121 17.83 18.15 5.63
CA ILE A 121 17.60 17.55 6.96
C ILE A 121 18.92 17.04 7.54
N PHE A 122 19.72 16.34 6.73
CA PHE A 122 21.03 15.84 7.16
C PHE A 122 21.92 16.96 7.67
N ARG A 123 22.03 18.07 6.93
CA ARG A 123 22.81 19.25 7.38
C ARG A 123 22.26 19.86 8.68
N GLY A 124 20.93 19.88 8.86
CA GLY A 124 20.30 20.27 10.12
C GLY A 124 20.72 19.37 11.29
N MET A 125 20.73 18.04 11.06
CA MET A 125 21.17 17.04 12.04
C MET A 125 22.65 17.21 12.39
N VAL A 126 23.52 17.49 11.42
CA VAL A 126 24.96 17.75 11.65
C VAL A 126 25.15 18.98 12.55
N LYS A 127 24.50 20.12 12.21
CA LYS A 127 24.56 21.32 13.03
C LYS A 127 24.07 21.09 14.46
N GLN A 128 23.01 20.31 14.62
CA GLN A 128 22.48 19.95 15.92
C GLN A 128 23.46 19.08 16.71
N SER A 129 24.10 18.11 16.05
CA SER A 129 25.13 17.25 16.64
C SER A 129 26.37 18.03 17.08
N GLU A 130 26.81 19.00 16.31
CA GLU A 130 27.91 19.90 16.67
C GLU A 130 27.58 20.70 17.95
N LYS A 131 26.34 21.19 18.05
CA LYS A 131 25.86 21.94 19.21
C LYS A 131 25.79 21.11 20.49
N HIS A 132 25.38 19.85 20.38
CA HIS A 132 25.15 18.96 21.51
C HIS A 132 26.25 17.92 21.72
N GLY A 133 27.26 17.89 20.87
CA GLY A 133 28.41 16.97 20.97
C GLY A 133 28.12 15.55 20.47
N SER A 134 26.89 15.24 20.06
CA SER A 134 26.55 13.92 19.52
C SER A 134 25.22 13.94 18.75
N PHE A 135 25.04 12.98 17.84
CA PHE A 135 23.75 12.59 17.29
C PHE A 135 23.10 11.59 18.23
N ALA A 136 22.35 12.08 19.20
CA ALA A 136 21.77 11.28 20.28
C ALA A 136 20.52 10.49 19.86
N HIS A 137 20.60 9.76 18.74
CA HIS A 137 19.54 8.90 18.26
C HIS A 137 20.08 7.55 17.81
N GLY A 138 19.42 6.46 18.21
CA GLY A 138 19.75 5.09 17.81
C GLY A 138 19.13 4.07 18.75
N TYR A 139 19.05 2.84 18.26
CA TYR A 139 18.64 1.68 19.02
C TYR A 139 19.88 0.79 19.26
N THR A 140 19.83 -0.09 20.27
CA THR A 140 20.96 -0.98 20.60
C THR A 140 21.46 -1.78 19.40
N TYR A 141 20.57 -2.21 18.51
CA TYR A 141 20.93 -2.97 17.32
C TYR A 141 21.03 -2.12 16.03
N SER A 142 20.98 -0.79 16.11
CA SER A 142 21.22 0.05 14.94
C SER A 142 22.61 -0.20 14.35
N GLY A 143 22.69 -0.30 13.02
CA GLY A 143 23.95 -0.58 12.32
C GLY A 143 24.47 -2.00 12.50
N HIS A 144 23.64 -2.97 12.92
CA HIS A 144 24.06 -4.36 13.04
C HIS A 144 24.57 -4.90 11.69
N PRO A 145 25.83 -5.38 11.59
CA PRO A 145 26.47 -5.68 10.30
C PRO A 145 25.83 -6.85 9.56
N VAL A 146 25.29 -7.84 10.27
CA VAL A 146 24.72 -9.04 9.64
C VAL A 146 23.43 -8.72 8.84
N PRO A 147 22.39 -8.06 9.39
CA PRO A 147 21.25 -7.62 8.60
C PRO A 147 21.63 -6.63 7.49
N ALA A 148 22.62 -5.76 7.72
CA ALA A 148 23.11 -4.84 6.69
C ALA A 148 23.72 -5.59 5.50
N ALA A 149 24.52 -6.61 5.75
CA ALA A 149 25.09 -7.46 4.70
C ALA A 149 24.00 -8.21 3.90
N VAL A 150 22.95 -8.69 4.59
CA VAL A 150 21.79 -9.31 3.93
C VAL A 150 21.03 -8.31 3.05
N ALA A 151 20.80 -7.09 3.55
CA ALA A 151 20.15 -6.04 2.77
C ALA A 151 20.95 -5.68 1.52
N LEU A 152 22.28 -5.51 1.63
CA LEU A 152 23.17 -5.27 0.49
C LEU A 152 23.06 -6.41 -0.53
N ARG A 153 23.14 -7.65 -0.06
CA ARG A 153 23.03 -8.81 -0.97
C ARG A 153 21.66 -8.90 -1.63
N THR A 154 20.60 -8.52 -0.93
CA THR A 154 19.24 -8.46 -1.52
C THR A 154 19.19 -7.45 -2.66
N MET A 155 19.73 -6.25 -2.48
CA MET A 155 19.78 -5.22 -3.52
C MET A 155 20.61 -5.66 -4.73
N GLU A 156 21.79 -6.26 -4.50
CA GLU A 156 22.61 -6.86 -5.57
C GLU A 156 21.83 -7.92 -6.37
N LEU A 157 21.09 -8.82 -5.68
CA LEU A 157 20.27 -9.83 -6.33
C LEU A 157 19.10 -9.23 -7.14
N MET A 158 18.52 -8.13 -6.69
CA MET A 158 17.51 -7.41 -7.45
C MET A 158 18.06 -6.89 -8.78
N GLU A 159 19.27 -6.34 -8.76
CA GLU A 159 19.97 -5.88 -9.98
C GLU A 159 20.38 -7.05 -10.86
N GLU A 160 21.11 -8.05 -10.31
CA GLU A 160 21.60 -9.23 -11.04
C GLU A 160 20.49 -10.01 -11.76
N ARG A 161 19.29 -10.05 -11.18
CA ARG A 161 18.14 -10.79 -11.70
C ARG A 161 17.13 -9.92 -12.44
N ASN A 162 17.41 -8.65 -12.61
CA ASN A 162 16.51 -7.68 -13.25
C ASN A 162 15.07 -7.76 -12.68
N ILE A 163 14.96 -7.78 -11.34
CA ILE A 163 13.66 -7.99 -10.67
C ILE A 163 12.65 -6.90 -11.01
N LEU A 164 13.10 -5.67 -11.19
CA LEU A 164 12.22 -4.55 -11.52
C LEU A 164 11.58 -4.72 -12.90
N GLU A 165 12.39 -5.06 -13.92
CA GLU A 165 11.93 -5.36 -15.27
C GLU A 165 11.01 -6.60 -15.30
N HIS A 166 11.34 -7.62 -14.49
CA HIS A 166 10.49 -8.78 -14.33
C HIS A 166 9.11 -8.37 -13.80
N VAL A 167 9.05 -7.60 -12.70
CA VAL A 167 7.78 -7.10 -12.15
C VAL A 167 6.99 -6.32 -13.21
N GLN A 168 7.64 -5.42 -13.92
CA GLN A 168 7.00 -4.64 -14.99
C GLN A 168 6.43 -5.53 -16.09
N SER A 169 7.10 -6.62 -16.44
CA SER A 169 6.67 -7.54 -17.49
C SER A 169 5.45 -8.37 -17.11
N ILE A 170 5.31 -8.76 -15.83
CA ILE A 170 4.22 -9.63 -15.35
C ILE A 170 3.06 -8.87 -14.69
N ALA A 171 3.27 -7.61 -14.28
CA ALA A 171 2.22 -6.79 -13.66
C ALA A 171 0.95 -6.64 -14.52
N PRO A 172 1.02 -6.55 -15.86
CA PRO A 172 -0.18 -6.55 -16.70
C PRO A 172 -1.03 -7.83 -16.55
N THR A 173 -0.41 -9.02 -16.50
CA THR A 173 -1.12 -10.30 -16.27
C THR A 173 -1.76 -10.30 -14.88
N PHE A 174 -1.03 -9.89 -13.85
CA PHE A 174 -1.56 -9.79 -12.48
C PHE A 174 -2.76 -8.83 -12.41
N LYS A 175 -2.67 -7.67 -13.07
CA LYS A 175 -3.74 -6.69 -13.16
C LYS A 175 -4.97 -7.27 -13.88
N ALA A 176 -4.78 -7.87 -15.05
CA ALA A 176 -5.87 -8.46 -15.82
C ALA A 176 -6.64 -9.53 -15.05
N ARG A 177 -5.93 -10.37 -14.27
CA ARG A 177 -6.55 -11.38 -13.43
C ARG A 177 -7.35 -10.77 -12.27
N PHE A 178 -6.88 -9.68 -11.67
CA PHE A 178 -7.65 -8.93 -10.69
C PHE A 178 -8.91 -8.31 -11.30
N GLU A 179 -8.79 -7.69 -12.48
CA GLU A 179 -9.91 -7.04 -13.16
C GLU A 179 -11.03 -8.02 -13.50
N GLN A 180 -10.71 -9.29 -13.82
CA GLN A 180 -11.70 -10.34 -14.02
C GLN A 180 -12.55 -10.63 -12.77
N LEU A 181 -12.00 -10.42 -11.57
CA LEU A 181 -12.75 -10.59 -10.32
C LEU A 181 -13.83 -9.53 -10.11
N ALA A 182 -13.78 -8.41 -10.84
CA ALA A 182 -14.79 -7.36 -10.74
C ALA A 182 -16.21 -7.84 -11.12
N ASP A 183 -16.30 -8.89 -11.94
CA ASP A 183 -17.60 -9.47 -12.33
C ASP A 183 -18.19 -10.38 -11.25
N HIS A 184 -17.40 -10.80 -10.27
CA HIS A 184 -17.87 -11.67 -9.19
C HIS A 184 -18.87 -10.95 -8.30
N PRO A 185 -20.02 -11.61 -7.89
CA PRO A 185 -21.11 -10.95 -7.17
C PRO A 185 -20.70 -10.32 -5.82
N LEU A 186 -19.69 -10.86 -5.14
CA LEU A 186 -19.18 -10.31 -3.89
C LEU A 186 -18.33 -9.06 -4.07
N VAL A 187 -17.72 -8.86 -5.25
CA VAL A 187 -16.66 -7.86 -5.44
C VAL A 187 -17.25 -6.51 -5.84
N GLY A 188 -17.17 -5.54 -4.94
CA GLY A 188 -17.58 -4.15 -5.20
C GLY A 188 -16.47 -3.30 -5.81
N GLU A 189 -15.23 -3.52 -5.41
CA GLU A 189 -14.07 -2.81 -5.94
C GLU A 189 -12.87 -3.75 -6.09
N VAL A 190 -12.11 -3.49 -7.15
CA VAL A 190 -10.81 -4.10 -7.40
C VAL A 190 -9.76 -3.00 -7.41
N ARG A 191 -8.69 -3.18 -6.64
CA ARG A 191 -7.55 -2.26 -6.57
C ARG A 191 -6.27 -3.02 -6.85
N VAL A 192 -5.47 -2.52 -7.80
CA VAL A 192 -4.21 -3.19 -8.17
C VAL A 192 -3.20 -2.20 -8.73
N VAL A 193 -1.95 -2.35 -8.32
CA VAL A 193 -0.79 -1.65 -8.88
C VAL A 193 0.45 -2.53 -8.75
N GLY A 194 1.24 -2.66 -9.82
CA GLY A 194 2.39 -3.58 -9.83
C GLY A 194 1.99 -4.99 -9.41
N LEU A 195 2.60 -5.51 -8.36
CA LEU A 195 2.31 -6.83 -7.78
C LEU A 195 1.68 -6.72 -6.37
N VAL A 196 0.80 -5.76 -6.18
CA VAL A 196 -0.05 -5.67 -4.99
C VAL A 196 -1.46 -5.31 -5.41
N GLY A 197 -2.45 -6.01 -4.87
CA GLY A 197 -3.85 -5.72 -5.14
C GLY A 197 -4.76 -6.27 -4.06
N ALA A 198 -6.01 -5.81 -4.07
CA ALA A 198 -7.07 -6.28 -3.19
C ALA A 198 -8.41 -6.22 -3.90
N VAL A 199 -9.32 -7.05 -3.44
CA VAL A 199 -10.76 -6.92 -3.70
C VAL A 199 -11.47 -6.50 -2.43
N GLU A 200 -12.52 -5.73 -2.57
CA GLU A 200 -13.40 -5.32 -1.48
C GLU A 200 -14.78 -5.94 -1.65
N PHE A 201 -15.27 -6.62 -0.60
CA PHE A 201 -16.57 -7.27 -0.64
C PHE A 201 -17.67 -6.30 -0.26
N VAL A 202 -18.80 -6.42 -0.98
CA VAL A 202 -20.01 -5.64 -0.75
C VAL A 202 -21.24 -6.53 -0.80
N ALA A 203 -22.25 -6.19 0.01
CA ALA A 203 -23.56 -6.83 -0.03
C ALA A 203 -24.34 -6.39 -1.28
N ASP A 204 -24.16 -5.14 -1.68
CA ASP A 204 -24.78 -4.57 -2.88
C ASP A 204 -23.77 -3.69 -3.63
N LYS A 205 -23.60 -3.99 -4.93
CA LYS A 205 -22.59 -3.31 -5.79
C LYS A 205 -23.04 -1.92 -6.22
N GLU A 206 -24.33 -1.69 -6.39
CA GLU A 206 -24.85 -0.40 -6.85
C GLU A 206 -24.76 0.66 -5.76
N THR A 207 -25.19 0.29 -4.56
CA THR A 207 -25.15 1.18 -3.38
C THR A 207 -23.82 1.15 -2.65
N ARG A 208 -22.93 0.21 -3.01
CA ARG A 208 -21.65 -0.07 -2.31
C ARG A 208 -21.86 -0.46 -0.84
N LEU A 209 -23.01 -1.03 -0.52
CA LEU A 209 -23.34 -1.44 0.84
C LEU A 209 -22.39 -2.53 1.33
N SER A 210 -21.73 -2.30 2.44
CA SER A 210 -20.88 -3.31 3.08
C SER A 210 -21.72 -4.36 3.78
N PHE A 211 -21.20 -5.57 3.88
CA PHE A 211 -21.75 -6.58 4.80
C PHE A 211 -21.60 -6.14 6.26
N ALA A 212 -22.40 -6.71 7.15
CA ALA A 212 -22.21 -6.50 8.58
C ALA A 212 -20.83 -7.00 9.01
N ALA A 213 -20.04 -6.15 9.66
CA ALA A 213 -18.65 -6.46 10.05
C ALA A 213 -18.55 -7.73 10.92
N SER A 214 -19.59 -8.07 11.68
CA SER A 214 -19.67 -9.29 12.50
C SER A 214 -19.61 -10.58 11.69
N LEU A 215 -19.91 -10.54 10.39
CA LEU A 215 -19.83 -11.71 9.50
C LEU A 215 -18.39 -12.08 9.18
N GLY A 216 -17.47 -11.10 9.10
CA GLY A 216 -16.05 -11.30 8.87
C GLY A 216 -15.77 -12.07 7.56
N LEU A 217 -16.41 -11.66 6.46
CA LEU A 217 -16.35 -12.39 5.19
C LEU A 217 -14.96 -12.43 4.61
N GLY A 218 -14.17 -11.37 4.77
CA GLY A 218 -12.77 -11.38 4.35
C GLY A 218 -11.94 -12.48 5.03
N ALA A 219 -12.14 -12.69 6.34
CA ALA A 219 -11.47 -13.76 7.08
C ALA A 219 -11.94 -15.16 6.65
N LYS A 220 -13.25 -15.34 6.38
CA LYS A 220 -13.81 -16.59 5.85
C LYS A 220 -13.26 -16.92 4.47
N ALA A 221 -13.17 -15.90 3.59
CA ALA A 221 -12.59 -16.04 2.26
C ALA A 221 -11.14 -16.54 2.33
N VAL A 222 -10.33 -15.93 3.20
CA VAL A 222 -8.93 -16.37 3.39
C VAL A 222 -8.86 -17.81 3.91
N GLY A 223 -9.78 -18.24 4.77
CA GLY A 223 -9.88 -19.63 5.20
C GLY A 223 -10.14 -20.60 4.03
N PHE A 224 -11.12 -20.33 3.19
CA PHE A 224 -11.40 -21.14 2.00
C PHE A 224 -10.28 -21.10 0.97
N MET A 225 -9.65 -19.95 0.76
CA MET A 225 -8.47 -19.83 -0.10
C MET A 225 -7.31 -20.69 0.43
N GLN A 226 -7.12 -20.74 1.74
CA GLN A 226 -6.09 -21.59 2.37
C GLN A 226 -6.38 -23.08 2.17
N GLU A 227 -7.64 -23.50 2.27
CA GLU A 227 -8.06 -24.87 1.94
C GLU A 227 -7.81 -25.21 0.45
N ALA A 228 -7.98 -24.23 -0.44
CA ALA A 228 -7.62 -24.35 -1.86
C ALA A 228 -6.09 -24.27 -2.12
N GLY A 229 -5.26 -24.08 -1.07
CA GLY A 229 -3.81 -24.02 -1.17
C GLY A 229 -3.25 -22.64 -1.54
N LEU A 230 -3.99 -21.57 -1.22
CA LEU A 230 -3.57 -20.18 -1.41
C LEU A 230 -3.46 -19.46 -0.07
N ILE A 231 -2.30 -18.87 0.22
CA ILE A 231 -2.13 -17.92 1.32
C ILE A 231 -2.47 -16.52 0.82
N ALA A 232 -3.63 -16.01 1.23
CA ALA A 232 -4.05 -14.63 1.03
C ALA A 232 -4.15 -13.89 2.38
N ARG A 233 -4.47 -12.62 2.36
CA ARG A 233 -4.58 -11.82 3.59
C ARG A 233 -5.87 -11.03 3.63
N ALA A 234 -6.69 -11.28 4.66
CA ALA A 234 -7.75 -10.35 5.02
C ALA A 234 -7.13 -9.06 5.61
N VAL A 235 -7.56 -7.92 5.13
CA VAL A 235 -7.15 -6.60 5.61
C VAL A 235 -8.38 -5.78 6.02
N ALA A 236 -8.18 -4.55 6.50
CA ALA A 236 -9.24 -3.73 7.08
C ALA A 236 -10.53 -3.68 6.23
N GLY A 237 -11.69 -3.88 6.87
CA GLY A 237 -12.95 -4.15 6.18
C GLY A 237 -12.97 -5.56 5.58
N ASP A 238 -13.99 -5.89 4.82
CA ASP A 238 -14.02 -7.19 4.10
C ASP A 238 -13.19 -7.10 2.80
N ASN A 239 -11.90 -6.81 2.96
CA ASN A 239 -10.93 -6.78 1.87
C ASN A 239 -10.02 -8.01 1.92
N VAL A 240 -9.74 -8.59 0.74
CA VAL A 240 -8.76 -9.66 0.60
C VAL A 240 -7.65 -9.22 -0.34
N ALA A 241 -6.43 -9.19 0.19
CA ALA A 241 -5.25 -8.70 -0.51
C ALA A 241 -4.32 -9.84 -0.94
N LEU A 242 -3.68 -9.63 -2.09
CA LEU A 242 -2.58 -10.41 -2.62
C LEU A 242 -1.33 -9.54 -2.78
N CYS A 243 -0.21 -10.04 -2.31
CA CYS A 243 1.09 -9.40 -2.40
C CYS A 243 2.16 -10.50 -2.60
N PRO A 244 2.21 -11.12 -3.78
CA PRO A 244 3.07 -12.27 -4.04
C PRO A 244 4.56 -11.90 -4.02
N PRO A 245 5.49 -12.89 -3.93
CA PRO A 245 6.90 -12.65 -4.16
C PRO A 245 7.15 -11.96 -5.50
N LEU A 246 8.13 -11.04 -5.57
CA LEU A 246 8.44 -10.31 -6.81
C LEU A 246 8.96 -11.19 -7.94
N ILE A 247 9.36 -12.41 -7.63
CA ILE A 247 9.85 -13.43 -8.58
C ILE A 247 8.75 -14.36 -9.09
N ILE A 248 7.48 -14.12 -8.76
CA ILE A 248 6.35 -14.94 -9.21
C ILE A 248 6.31 -15.02 -10.73
N THR A 249 5.99 -16.18 -11.26
CA THR A 249 5.82 -16.40 -12.70
C THR A 249 4.38 -16.20 -13.15
N GLU A 250 4.15 -16.07 -14.46
CA GLU A 250 2.81 -15.95 -15.03
C GLU A 250 1.93 -17.18 -14.73
N ASP A 251 2.48 -18.38 -14.79
CA ASP A 251 1.76 -19.63 -14.47
C ASP A 251 1.36 -19.67 -12.98
N GLU A 252 2.24 -19.21 -12.10
CA GLU A 252 1.94 -19.10 -10.68
C GLU A 252 0.88 -18.03 -10.40
N ILE A 253 0.89 -16.91 -11.12
CA ILE A 253 -0.17 -15.90 -11.06
C ILE A 253 -1.51 -16.53 -11.46
N ASN A 254 -1.58 -17.25 -12.57
CA ASN A 254 -2.80 -17.91 -13.01
C ASN A 254 -3.30 -18.92 -11.98
N THR A 255 -2.44 -19.77 -11.48
CA THR A 255 -2.77 -20.74 -10.42
C THR A 255 -3.27 -20.05 -9.14
N MET A 256 -2.63 -18.96 -8.75
CA MET A 256 -3.01 -18.16 -7.58
C MET A 256 -4.43 -17.62 -7.71
N PHE A 257 -4.77 -17.04 -8.87
CA PHE A 257 -6.11 -16.49 -9.10
C PHE A 257 -7.18 -17.56 -9.28
N ASP A 258 -6.88 -18.72 -9.83
CA ASP A 258 -7.81 -19.85 -9.90
C ASP A 258 -8.23 -20.30 -8.49
N ARG A 259 -7.26 -20.41 -7.58
CA ARG A 259 -7.52 -20.73 -6.16
C ARG A 259 -8.23 -19.61 -5.43
N PHE A 260 -7.91 -18.35 -5.76
CA PHE A 260 -8.59 -17.19 -5.21
C PHE A 260 -10.08 -17.19 -5.57
N THR A 261 -10.40 -17.45 -6.84
CA THR A 261 -11.78 -17.56 -7.33
C THR A 261 -12.55 -18.68 -6.63
N GLN A 262 -11.91 -19.85 -6.45
CA GLN A 262 -12.53 -20.96 -5.68
C GLN A 262 -12.92 -20.51 -4.25
N GLY A 263 -12.05 -19.75 -3.58
CA GLY A 263 -12.36 -19.22 -2.26
C GLY A 263 -13.49 -18.19 -2.27
N LEU A 264 -13.57 -17.34 -3.30
CA LEU A 264 -14.67 -16.40 -3.48
C LEU A 264 -16.00 -17.12 -3.71
N ASP A 265 -16.03 -18.14 -4.58
CA ASP A 265 -17.23 -18.92 -4.88
C ASP A 265 -17.78 -19.60 -3.61
N GLN A 266 -16.90 -20.09 -2.74
CA GLN A 266 -17.31 -20.68 -1.46
C GLN A 266 -17.92 -19.65 -0.50
N VAL A 267 -17.36 -18.44 -0.43
CA VAL A 267 -17.95 -17.35 0.36
C VAL A 267 -19.30 -16.95 -0.21
N GLU A 268 -19.42 -16.81 -1.53
CA GLU A 268 -20.70 -16.48 -2.18
C GLU A 268 -21.78 -17.53 -1.87
N ALA A 269 -21.43 -18.81 -1.96
CA ALA A 269 -22.36 -19.89 -1.59
C ALA A 269 -22.82 -19.75 -0.14
N LEU A 270 -21.90 -19.43 0.78
CA LEU A 270 -22.23 -19.22 2.20
C LEU A 270 -23.10 -17.98 2.41
N VAL A 271 -22.89 -16.90 1.65
CA VAL A 271 -23.72 -15.68 1.69
C VAL A 271 -25.13 -15.97 1.21
N GLN A 272 -25.29 -16.76 0.14
CA GLN A 272 -26.59 -17.14 -0.40
C GLN A 272 -27.35 -18.09 0.55
N GLU A 273 -26.67 -19.12 1.08
CA GLU A 273 -27.26 -20.09 2.00
C GLU A 273 -27.83 -19.43 3.26
N ASN A 274 -27.20 -18.36 3.75
CA ASN A 274 -27.60 -17.67 4.96
C ASN A 274 -28.38 -16.36 4.71
N ASN A 275 -28.69 -16.01 3.47
CA ASN A 275 -29.38 -14.77 3.07
C ASN A 275 -28.73 -13.48 3.62
N TRP A 276 -27.39 -13.43 3.72
CA TRP A 276 -26.67 -12.31 4.36
C TRP A 276 -26.70 -10.99 3.57
N ARG A 277 -27.23 -10.97 2.35
CA ARG A 277 -27.50 -9.72 1.61
C ARG A 277 -28.77 -9.00 2.05
N GLU A 278 -29.70 -9.73 2.67
CA GLU A 278 -31.00 -9.20 3.11
C GLU A 278 -31.00 -8.82 4.62
N ALA A 279 -29.88 -9.03 5.32
CA ALA A 279 -29.78 -8.91 6.77
C ALA A 279 -29.29 -7.53 7.25
#